data_36ca8af2543253fa90bec71ef833f63f
#
_entry.id   36ca8af2543253fa90bec71ef833f63f
#
_cell.length_a   1.000
_cell.length_b   1.000
_cell.length_c   1.000
_cell.angle_alpha   90.00
_cell.angle_beta   90.00
_cell.angle_gamma   90.00
#
_symmetry.space_group_name_H-M   'P 1'
#
loop_
_entity.id
_entity.type
_entity.pdbx_description
1 polymer ?
#
loop_
_entity_poly.entity_id
_entity_poly.type
_entity_poly.pdbx_seq_one_letter_code
_entity_poly.pdbx_strand_id
1 'polypeptide(L)'
;DGSFPVLPDDTTQIAFALNNVDEPIIQDYTVTIASEGWNEEELNPEAPMRIPEGYRYVSPEEDINAIYGQLKNDSEVNDIKLFLKAGATYTLTSKTLNDASKSVYIMGEEPKTGQDATNLIMEGVMSLGNSNVKTVFDAVHFENLKIKTNDHFFNFKNQLFEIDKILFKNCDLELPKDKTMWYQIASGDYTQIVNNFIVENCRFYNIGLYKSAFLGLGNKQILPMYNIVFRNSTLHVTKINRAALINNLNRIPDNLSVTIENCTFVNLNVEGTDMTFFDLDGSGATNFILTVKNNLFSGVLTTTGTWLRLKGVTNRTIVDNYYTKGFALTDWGVEGNEIPVATILTMDELFQNPTEGDLTIKDKNSEVYTKRIGDPHWIR
;
A
#
# COMPACT_ATOMS: atom_id res chain seq x y z
N ASP A 1 25.33 1.29 22.11
CA ASP A 1 24.66 0.72 23.30
C ASP A 1 23.89 1.84 23.95
N GLY A 2 22.63 1.99 23.51
CA GLY A 2 21.78 3.14 23.89
C GLY A 2 20.90 2.85 25.10
N SER A 3 21.52 2.50 26.23
CA SER A 3 20.80 2.45 27.48
C SER A 3 20.69 3.87 28.04
N PHE A 4 19.50 4.44 28.03
CA PHE A 4 19.22 5.69 28.71
C PHE A 4 19.03 5.40 30.19
N PRO A 5 19.78 6.09 31.10
CA PRO A 5 19.49 5.98 32.53
C PRO A 5 18.14 6.63 32.80
N VAL A 6 17.20 5.86 33.29
CA VAL A 6 15.94 6.39 33.82
C VAL A 6 16.28 7.02 35.19
N LEU A 7 16.10 8.31 35.30
CA LEU A 7 16.29 9.04 36.59
C LEU A 7 15.04 8.84 37.47
N PRO A 8 15.20 8.86 38.82
CA PRO A 8 14.10 8.57 39.74
C PRO A 8 12.90 9.53 39.70
N ASP A 9 12.99 10.61 38.94
CA ASP A 9 12.01 11.71 38.92
C ASP A 9 11.34 11.86 37.56
N ASP A 10 11.24 10.79 36.76
CA ASP A 10 10.64 10.80 35.41
C ASP A 10 11.28 11.83 34.44
N THR A 11 12.52 12.21 34.66
CA THR A 11 13.28 13.10 33.78
C THR A 11 14.30 12.31 33.02
N THR A 12 14.19 12.28 31.67
CA THR A 12 15.15 11.65 30.79
C THR A 12 16.00 12.72 30.13
N GLN A 13 17.33 12.66 30.30
CA GLN A 13 18.27 13.48 29.55
C GLN A 13 18.65 12.77 28.27
N ILE A 14 18.39 13.39 27.11
CA ILE A 14 18.77 12.89 25.79
C ILE A 14 19.86 13.81 25.25
N ALA A 15 21.07 13.29 25.08
CA ALA A 15 22.17 13.99 24.44
C ALA A 15 22.19 13.64 22.95
N PHE A 16 22.10 14.64 22.08
CA PHE A 16 22.29 14.49 20.63
C PHE A 16 23.68 14.99 20.25
N ALA A 17 24.49 14.12 19.65
CA ALA A 17 25.75 14.52 19.03
C ALA A 17 25.52 14.71 17.51
N LEU A 18 25.72 15.92 17.02
CA LEU A 18 25.74 16.22 15.59
C LEU A 18 27.18 16.02 15.09
N ASN A 19 27.42 14.91 14.38
CA ASN A 19 28.75 14.46 13.95
C ASN A 19 29.27 15.10 12.64
N ASN A 20 28.75 16.25 12.22
CA ASN A 20 29.15 16.90 10.95
C ASN A 20 29.77 18.31 11.12
N VAL A 21 30.31 18.61 12.28
CA VAL A 21 31.05 19.86 12.54
C VAL A 21 32.39 19.51 13.17
N ASP A 22 33.40 20.30 12.89
CA ASP A 22 34.79 20.11 13.40
C ASP A 22 34.89 20.10 14.94
N GLU A 23 33.84 20.54 15.62
CA GLU A 23 33.60 20.30 17.06
C GLU A 23 32.15 19.86 17.28
N PRO A 24 31.89 18.74 17.98
CA PRO A 24 30.53 18.30 18.26
C PRO A 24 29.85 19.29 19.20
N ILE A 25 28.76 19.88 18.74
CA ILE A 25 27.89 20.65 19.62
C ILE A 25 27.06 19.64 20.40
N ILE A 26 27.39 19.44 21.66
CA ILE A 26 26.58 18.66 22.59
C ILE A 26 25.55 19.65 23.15
N GLN A 27 24.31 19.48 22.77
CA GLN A 27 23.21 20.23 23.37
C GLN A 27 22.45 19.30 24.31
N ASP A 28 22.51 19.59 25.60
CA ASP A 28 21.71 18.89 26.58
C ASP A 28 20.28 19.39 26.52
N TYR A 29 19.38 18.51 26.11
CA TYR A 29 17.94 18.75 26.20
C TYR A 29 17.40 18.00 27.39
N THR A 30 16.84 18.71 28.35
CA THR A 30 16.02 18.10 29.37
C THR A 30 14.61 17.95 28.82
N VAL A 31 14.24 16.73 28.48
CA VAL A 31 12.86 16.40 28.15
C VAL A 31 12.18 16.03 29.47
N THR A 32 11.42 16.95 30.02
CA THR A 32 10.49 16.60 31.07
C THR A 32 9.33 15.86 30.42
N ILE A 33 9.34 14.55 30.51
CA ILE A 33 8.15 13.76 30.22
C ILE A 33 7.25 14.02 31.42
N ALA A 34 6.31 14.95 31.29
CA ALA A 34 5.26 15.08 32.29
C ALA A 34 4.64 13.68 32.43
N SER A 35 4.46 13.25 33.68
CA SER A 35 3.75 11.98 33.97
C SER A 35 2.34 11.94 33.38
N GLU A 36 1.83 13.05 32.92
CA GLU A 36 0.64 13.21 32.08
C GLU A 36 0.83 12.83 30.60
N GLY A 37 2.07 12.54 30.13
CA GLY A 37 2.36 12.21 28.72
C GLY A 37 2.42 10.71 28.43
N TRP A 38 2.70 9.89 29.42
CA TRP A 38 2.49 8.44 29.37
C TRP A 38 1.17 8.16 30.05
N ASN A 39 0.10 8.26 29.30
CA ASN A 39 -1.19 7.90 29.82
C ASN A 39 -1.15 6.44 30.24
N GLU A 40 -1.33 6.16 31.52
CA GLU A 40 -1.70 4.83 32.00
C GLU A 40 -2.90 4.27 31.19
N GLU A 41 -3.66 5.14 30.55
CA GLU A 41 -4.72 4.81 29.58
C GLU A 41 -4.23 4.02 28.36
N GLU A 42 -2.99 4.19 27.86
CA GLU A 42 -2.45 3.37 26.77
C GLU A 42 -2.12 1.95 27.23
N LEU A 43 -1.87 1.75 28.50
CA LEU A 43 -1.65 0.44 29.13
C LEU A 43 -2.92 -0.13 29.76
N ASN A 44 -3.97 0.69 29.91
CA ASN A 44 -5.24 0.25 30.47
C ASN A 44 -6.09 -0.42 29.38
N PRO A 45 -6.35 -1.75 29.45
CA PRO A 45 -7.23 -2.42 28.50
C PRO A 45 -8.67 -1.88 28.51
N GLU A 46 -9.06 -1.14 29.53
CA GLU A 46 -10.37 -0.49 29.69
C GLU A 46 -10.35 1.00 29.27
N ALA A 47 -9.21 1.52 28.78
CA ALA A 47 -9.15 2.90 28.31
C ALA A 47 -10.24 3.15 27.26
N PRO A 48 -10.99 4.25 27.36
CA PRO A 48 -12.07 4.54 26.44
C PRO A 48 -11.52 4.68 25.02
N MET A 49 -12.26 4.11 24.08
CA MET A 49 -11.95 4.20 22.66
C MET A 49 -11.93 5.67 22.22
N ARG A 50 -10.84 6.11 21.60
CA ARG A 50 -10.71 7.46 21.06
C ARG A 50 -11.23 7.52 19.64
N ILE A 51 -12.41 8.06 19.46
CA ILE A 51 -13.00 8.27 18.13
C ILE A 51 -12.38 9.54 17.54
N PRO A 52 -11.76 9.49 16.35
CA PRO A 52 -11.22 10.69 15.71
C PRO A 52 -12.31 11.73 15.45
N GLU A 53 -11.94 12.99 15.50
CA GLU A 53 -12.89 14.09 15.28
C GLU A 53 -13.56 13.98 13.91
N GLY A 54 -14.87 14.15 13.88
CA GLY A 54 -15.67 14.10 12.67
C GLY A 54 -16.04 12.69 12.20
N TYR A 55 -15.55 11.63 12.88
CA TYR A 55 -15.93 10.25 12.55
C TYR A 55 -17.17 9.81 13.30
N ARG A 56 -18.04 9.11 12.58
CA ARG A 56 -19.16 8.36 13.16
C ARG A 56 -18.65 6.98 13.60
N TYR A 57 -18.68 6.72 14.90
CA TYR A 57 -18.45 5.38 15.40
C TYR A 57 -19.59 4.45 14.99
N VAL A 58 -19.25 3.27 14.50
CA VAL A 58 -20.20 2.21 14.17
C VAL A 58 -19.94 1.05 15.11
N SER A 59 -20.89 0.77 16.00
CA SER A 59 -20.78 -0.40 16.87
C SER A 59 -20.99 -1.70 16.08
N PRO A 60 -20.48 -2.85 16.57
CA PRO A 60 -20.65 -4.13 15.86
C PRO A 60 -22.11 -4.57 15.69
N GLU A 61 -23.01 -4.03 16.50
CA GLU A 61 -24.46 -4.33 16.48
C GLU A 61 -25.24 -3.45 15.49
N GLU A 62 -24.62 -2.37 14.99
CA GLU A 62 -25.23 -1.45 14.04
C GLU A 62 -25.08 -1.93 12.60
N ASP A 63 -26.05 -1.63 11.77
CA ASP A 63 -25.95 -1.87 10.33
C ASP A 63 -25.11 -0.78 9.65
N ILE A 64 -23.86 -1.10 9.35
CA ILE A 64 -22.93 -0.19 8.66
C ILE A 64 -23.48 0.29 7.30
N ASN A 65 -24.27 -0.53 6.60
CA ASN A 65 -24.84 -0.14 5.31
C ASN A 65 -25.94 0.90 5.47
N ALA A 66 -26.75 0.78 6.51
CA ALA A 66 -27.77 1.77 6.83
C ALA A 66 -27.11 3.11 7.22
N ILE A 67 -26.08 3.08 8.06
CA ILE A 67 -25.32 4.29 8.46
C ILE A 67 -24.66 4.94 7.26
N TYR A 68 -23.96 4.15 6.45
CA TYR A 68 -23.32 4.65 5.22
C TYR A 68 -24.37 5.31 4.30
N GLY A 69 -25.52 4.67 4.10
CA GLY A 69 -26.61 5.20 3.29
C GLY A 69 -27.20 6.49 3.83
N GLN A 70 -27.34 6.63 5.15
CA GLN A 70 -27.77 7.87 5.81
C GLN A 70 -26.77 9.00 5.53
N LEU A 71 -25.48 8.79 5.80
CA LEU A 71 -24.43 9.80 5.56
C LEU A 71 -24.30 10.16 4.08
N LYS A 72 -24.45 9.19 3.18
CA LYS A 72 -24.42 9.43 1.73
C LYS A 72 -25.55 10.37 1.29
N ASN A 73 -26.75 10.24 1.86
CA ASN A 73 -27.93 10.99 1.46
C ASN A 73 -28.15 12.29 2.25
N ASP A 74 -27.41 12.51 3.31
CA ASP A 74 -27.52 13.72 4.14
C ASP A 74 -26.81 14.88 3.47
N SER A 75 -27.54 15.94 3.10
CA SER A 75 -26.98 17.12 2.43
C SER A 75 -26.02 17.95 3.28
N GLU A 76 -26.11 17.82 4.60
CA GLU A 76 -25.27 18.56 5.55
C GLU A 76 -23.91 17.84 5.79
N VAL A 77 -23.79 16.60 5.33
CA VAL A 77 -22.58 15.80 5.46
C VAL A 77 -21.77 15.86 4.15
N ASN A 78 -20.57 16.37 4.20
CA ASN A 78 -19.68 16.44 3.03
C ASN A 78 -18.96 15.13 2.77
N ASP A 79 -18.55 14.43 3.85
CA ASP A 79 -17.72 13.22 3.79
C ASP A 79 -18.35 12.09 4.58
N ILE A 80 -18.21 10.86 4.13
CA ILE A 80 -18.58 9.66 4.87
C ILE A 80 -17.36 9.23 5.68
N LYS A 81 -17.37 9.49 7.00
CA LYS A 81 -16.29 9.15 7.93
C LYS A 81 -16.77 8.14 8.95
N LEU A 82 -16.29 6.89 8.84
CA LEU A 82 -16.68 5.77 9.71
C LEU A 82 -15.48 5.31 10.54
N PHE A 83 -15.70 5.15 11.86
CA PHE A 83 -14.74 4.58 12.78
C PHE A 83 -15.28 3.26 13.31
N LEU A 84 -14.51 2.17 13.13
CA LEU A 84 -14.92 0.80 13.34
C LEU A 84 -14.14 0.17 14.50
N LYS A 85 -14.81 -0.65 15.33
CA LYS A 85 -14.20 -1.27 16.50
C LYS A 85 -13.20 -2.37 16.13
N ALA A 86 -12.04 -2.39 16.79
CA ALA A 86 -11.05 -3.46 16.65
C ALA A 86 -11.63 -4.82 17.09
N GLY A 87 -11.23 -5.89 16.39
CA GLY A 87 -11.73 -7.25 16.61
C GLY A 87 -13.13 -7.53 16.07
N ALA A 88 -13.85 -6.50 15.61
CA ALA A 88 -15.19 -6.68 15.03
C ALA A 88 -15.12 -6.92 13.51
N THR A 89 -16.22 -7.45 12.98
CA THR A 89 -16.40 -7.69 11.53
C THR A 89 -17.58 -6.88 11.02
N TYR A 90 -17.33 -6.15 9.93
CA TYR A 90 -18.33 -5.35 9.23
C TYR A 90 -18.41 -5.76 7.78
N THR A 91 -19.62 -5.72 7.19
CA THR A 91 -19.82 -6.09 5.78
C THR A 91 -20.46 -4.95 5.01
N LEU A 92 -19.76 -4.45 4.00
CA LEU A 92 -20.30 -3.50 3.03
C LEU A 92 -20.81 -4.23 1.80
N THR A 93 -22.08 -4.04 1.49
CA THR A 93 -22.74 -4.68 0.35
C THR A 93 -22.42 -3.95 -0.97
N SER A 94 -22.59 -4.64 -2.10
CA SER A 94 -22.45 -4.04 -3.44
C SER A 94 -23.28 -2.77 -3.61
N LYS A 95 -24.49 -2.76 -3.05
CA LYS A 95 -25.38 -1.58 -3.14
C LYS A 95 -24.80 -0.37 -2.44
N THR A 96 -24.12 -0.59 -1.31
CA THR A 96 -23.48 0.47 -0.53
C THR A 96 -22.26 1.03 -1.24
N LEU A 97 -21.46 0.15 -1.85
CA LEU A 97 -20.19 0.47 -2.50
C LEU A 97 -20.35 1.14 -3.88
N ASN A 98 -21.52 0.99 -4.51
CA ASN A 98 -21.75 1.55 -5.84
C ASN A 98 -22.00 3.06 -5.80
N ASP A 99 -21.46 3.75 -6.80
CA ASP A 99 -21.71 5.16 -7.10
C ASP A 99 -21.51 6.09 -5.89
N ALA A 100 -20.37 5.95 -5.21
CA ALA A 100 -20.01 6.88 -4.15
C ALA A 100 -20.00 8.31 -4.70
N SER A 101 -20.72 9.21 -4.02
CA SER A 101 -20.89 10.62 -4.40
C SER A 101 -20.20 11.59 -3.43
N LYS A 102 -19.58 11.07 -2.39
CA LYS A 102 -18.86 11.81 -1.34
C LYS A 102 -17.51 11.13 -1.08
N SER A 103 -16.58 11.87 -0.53
CA SER A 103 -15.34 11.30 -0.02
C SER A 103 -15.64 10.26 1.07
N VAL A 104 -14.84 9.20 1.11
CA VAL A 104 -15.06 8.06 2.01
C VAL A 104 -13.82 7.82 2.85
N TYR A 105 -14.00 7.80 4.15
CA TYR A 105 -12.95 7.50 5.12
C TYR A 105 -13.45 6.36 6.03
N ILE A 106 -12.79 5.22 6.00
CA ILE A 106 -13.09 4.08 6.86
C ILE A 106 -11.83 3.75 7.65
N MET A 107 -11.90 3.93 8.94
CA MET A 107 -10.80 3.71 9.86
C MET A 107 -11.19 2.66 10.90
N GLY A 108 -10.34 1.66 11.07
CA GLY A 108 -10.43 0.74 12.20
C GLY A 108 -9.75 1.32 13.45
N GLU A 109 -10.29 1.02 14.60
CA GLU A 109 -9.61 1.23 15.87
C GLU A 109 -8.26 0.50 15.84
N GLU A 110 -7.19 1.13 16.30
CA GLU A 110 -5.90 0.49 16.42
C GLU A 110 -5.98 -0.67 17.42
N PRO A 111 -5.63 -1.91 17.01
CA PRO A 111 -5.77 -3.06 17.89
C PRO A 111 -4.77 -3.00 19.03
N LYS A 112 -5.23 -3.26 20.25
CA LYS A 112 -4.37 -3.43 21.42
C LYS A 112 -3.60 -4.74 21.30
N THR A 113 -2.54 -4.89 22.10
CA THR A 113 -1.73 -6.12 22.15
C THR A 113 -2.61 -7.35 22.36
N GLY A 114 -2.54 -8.31 21.45
CA GLY A 114 -3.33 -9.54 21.48
C GLY A 114 -4.77 -9.39 20.96
N GLN A 115 -5.17 -8.22 20.51
CA GLN A 115 -6.46 -7.98 19.87
C GLN A 115 -6.32 -8.07 18.34
N ASP A 116 -7.34 -8.60 17.69
CA ASP A 116 -7.41 -8.59 16.24
C ASP A 116 -7.76 -7.20 15.70
N ALA A 117 -7.23 -6.87 14.53
CA ALA A 117 -7.66 -5.68 13.80
C ALA A 117 -9.13 -5.80 13.34
N THR A 118 -9.73 -4.68 13.02
CA THR A 118 -11.09 -4.62 12.44
C THR A 118 -11.15 -5.37 11.10
N ASN A 119 -12.11 -6.27 10.94
CA ASN A 119 -12.36 -6.95 9.67
C ASN A 119 -13.40 -6.19 8.86
N LEU A 120 -13.08 -5.83 7.61
CA LEU A 120 -14.00 -5.23 6.66
C LEU A 120 -14.19 -6.14 5.46
N ILE A 121 -15.38 -6.69 5.29
CA ILE A 121 -15.74 -7.52 4.14
C ILE A 121 -16.44 -6.62 3.12
N MET A 122 -15.93 -6.61 1.88
CA MET A 122 -16.54 -5.89 0.77
C MET A 122 -17.18 -6.90 -0.19
N GLU A 123 -18.50 -6.96 -0.20
CA GLU A 123 -19.29 -7.88 -1.05
C GLU A 123 -19.57 -7.31 -2.45
N GLY A 124 -18.64 -6.58 -3.00
CA GLY A 124 -18.75 -5.99 -4.32
C GLY A 124 -17.59 -5.08 -4.63
N VAL A 125 -17.68 -4.39 -5.74
CA VAL A 125 -16.68 -3.44 -6.18
C VAL A 125 -17.04 -2.03 -5.73
N MET A 126 -16.05 -1.24 -5.38
CA MET A 126 -16.25 0.18 -5.13
C MET A 126 -16.19 0.95 -6.44
N SER A 127 -17.24 1.74 -6.71
CA SER A 127 -17.25 2.69 -7.83
C SER A 127 -17.45 4.12 -7.34
N LEU A 128 -16.82 5.08 -8.00
CA LEU A 128 -16.81 6.49 -7.61
C LEU A 128 -17.48 7.34 -8.68
N GLY A 129 -18.31 8.29 -8.26
CA GLY A 129 -18.97 9.22 -9.17
C GLY A 129 -20.03 8.57 -10.05
N ASN A 130 -20.45 9.26 -11.07
CA ASN A 130 -21.43 8.79 -12.04
C ASN A 130 -20.99 9.14 -13.48
N SER A 131 -21.77 8.70 -14.48
CA SER A 131 -21.43 8.89 -15.89
C SER A 131 -21.83 10.25 -16.48
N ASN A 132 -22.60 11.04 -15.76
CA ASN A 132 -23.23 12.25 -16.32
C ASN A 132 -22.63 13.55 -15.80
N VAL A 133 -22.17 13.54 -14.55
CA VAL A 133 -21.64 14.73 -13.87
C VAL A 133 -20.31 14.36 -13.21
N LYS A 134 -19.28 15.17 -13.44
CA LYS A 134 -17.99 15.00 -12.79
C LYS A 134 -18.14 15.23 -11.28
N THR A 135 -17.80 14.23 -10.51
CA THR A 135 -17.76 14.31 -9.05
C THR A 135 -16.32 14.55 -8.59
N VAL A 136 -16.15 15.49 -7.67
CA VAL A 136 -14.84 15.78 -7.06
C VAL A 136 -14.82 15.24 -5.64
N PHE A 137 -13.78 14.51 -5.31
CA PHE A 137 -13.56 13.87 -4.01
C PHE A 137 -12.27 14.38 -3.38
N ASP A 138 -12.27 14.62 -2.08
CA ASP A 138 -11.04 14.85 -1.34
C ASP A 138 -10.28 13.52 -1.18
N ALA A 139 -10.96 12.48 -0.71
CA ALA A 139 -10.30 11.19 -0.55
C ALA A 139 -11.22 9.97 -0.62
N VAL A 140 -10.58 8.82 -0.89
CA VAL A 140 -11.00 7.49 -0.45
C VAL A 140 -9.88 6.94 0.42
N HIS A 141 -10.16 6.75 1.70
CA HIS A 141 -9.16 6.43 2.72
C HIS A 141 -9.58 5.22 3.54
N PHE A 142 -8.70 4.21 3.58
CA PHE A 142 -8.81 3.03 4.43
C PHE A 142 -7.59 2.95 5.34
N GLU A 143 -7.82 2.81 6.65
CA GLU A 143 -6.74 2.78 7.62
C GLU A 143 -7.02 1.77 8.76
N ASN A 144 -5.99 1.04 9.20
CA ASN A 144 -6.02 0.08 10.31
C ASN A 144 -7.08 -1.04 10.13
N LEU A 145 -7.14 -1.63 8.95
CA LEU A 145 -8.17 -2.59 8.58
C LEU A 145 -7.59 -3.89 8.03
N LYS A 146 -8.25 -5.02 8.34
CA LYS A 146 -8.16 -6.24 7.54
C LYS A 146 -9.31 -6.23 6.54
N ILE A 147 -9.00 -6.07 5.26
CA ILE A 147 -10.00 -5.93 4.21
C ILE A 147 -10.02 -7.20 3.35
N LYS A 148 -11.19 -7.78 3.18
CA LYS A 148 -11.42 -8.89 2.27
C LYS A 148 -12.45 -8.51 1.22
N THR A 149 -12.12 -8.71 -0.07
CA THR A 149 -13.06 -8.47 -1.16
C THR A 149 -13.45 -9.77 -1.83
N ASN A 150 -14.61 -9.81 -2.47
CA ASN A 150 -15.04 -10.93 -3.32
C ASN A 150 -14.94 -10.62 -4.83
N ASP A 151 -14.51 -9.42 -5.20
CA ASP A 151 -14.32 -8.96 -6.57
C ASP A 151 -13.12 -8.01 -6.67
N HIS A 152 -12.97 -7.28 -7.79
CA HIS A 152 -12.04 -6.16 -7.88
C HIS A 152 -12.30 -5.16 -6.75
N PHE A 153 -11.26 -4.50 -6.26
CA PHE A 153 -11.48 -3.49 -5.24
C PHE A 153 -12.19 -2.27 -5.84
N PHE A 154 -11.60 -1.70 -6.89
CA PHE A 154 -12.21 -0.66 -7.70
C PHE A 154 -12.54 -1.16 -9.10
N ASN A 155 -13.71 -0.78 -9.61
CA ASN A 155 -14.08 -1.03 -11.00
C ASN A 155 -14.72 0.22 -11.58
N PHE A 156 -14.07 0.78 -12.58
CA PHE A 156 -14.52 1.99 -13.26
C PHE A 156 -14.80 1.70 -14.74
N LYS A 157 -15.99 2.06 -15.17
CA LYS A 157 -16.40 1.97 -16.58
C LYS A 157 -16.45 3.36 -17.18
N ASN A 158 -17.55 4.04 -16.91
CA ASN A 158 -17.91 5.29 -17.56
C ASN A 158 -18.10 6.44 -16.56
N GLN A 159 -17.55 6.29 -15.36
CA GLN A 159 -17.66 7.32 -14.34
C GLN A 159 -16.76 8.51 -14.64
N LEU A 160 -17.26 9.70 -14.30
CA LEU A 160 -16.51 10.96 -14.36
C LEU A 160 -16.15 11.37 -12.93
N PHE A 161 -14.88 11.44 -12.60
CA PHE A 161 -14.45 11.87 -11.28
C PHE A 161 -13.05 12.48 -11.27
N GLU A 162 -12.83 13.27 -10.24
CA GLU A 162 -11.51 13.70 -9.81
C GLU A 162 -11.38 13.43 -8.31
N ILE A 163 -10.30 12.81 -7.91
CA ILE A 163 -10.02 12.52 -6.51
C ILE A 163 -8.61 12.97 -6.17
N ASP A 164 -8.48 13.73 -5.07
CA ASP A 164 -7.16 14.16 -4.64
C ASP A 164 -6.35 12.99 -4.11
N LYS A 165 -6.94 12.10 -3.29
CA LYS A 165 -6.18 11.01 -2.69
C LYS A 165 -6.96 9.71 -2.53
N ILE A 166 -6.37 8.61 -2.99
CA ILE A 166 -6.71 7.26 -2.58
C ILE A 166 -5.60 6.77 -1.66
N LEU A 167 -5.93 6.45 -0.41
CA LEU A 167 -4.96 6.03 0.60
C LEU A 167 -5.37 4.71 1.24
N PHE A 168 -4.44 3.76 1.23
CA PHE A 168 -4.44 2.58 2.07
C PHE A 168 -3.28 2.69 3.04
N LYS A 169 -3.56 2.65 4.34
CA LYS A 169 -2.54 2.77 5.37
C LYS A 169 -2.76 1.75 6.48
N ASN A 170 -1.71 1.06 6.87
CA ASN A 170 -1.77 0.02 7.90
C ASN A 170 -2.87 -1.03 7.62
N CYS A 171 -3.04 -1.44 6.37
CA CYS A 171 -4.10 -2.36 5.97
C CYS A 171 -3.55 -3.71 5.54
N ASP A 172 -4.26 -4.77 5.92
CA ASP A 172 -4.11 -6.10 5.34
C ASP A 172 -5.24 -6.32 4.33
N LEU A 173 -4.91 -6.58 3.07
CA LEU A 173 -5.90 -6.78 2.03
C LEU A 173 -5.81 -8.17 1.42
N GLU A 174 -6.97 -8.84 1.35
CA GLU A 174 -7.13 -10.10 0.62
C GLU A 174 -7.98 -9.86 -0.62
N LEU A 175 -7.35 -10.00 -1.81
CA LEU A 175 -8.04 -9.97 -3.10
C LEU A 175 -8.26 -11.40 -3.60
N PRO A 176 -9.43 -11.74 -4.16
CA PRO A 176 -9.66 -13.07 -4.72
C PRO A 176 -8.83 -13.29 -5.98
N LYS A 177 -8.68 -14.56 -6.34
CA LYS A 177 -8.04 -14.95 -7.60
C LYS A 177 -8.67 -14.22 -8.78
N ASP A 178 -7.84 -13.79 -9.73
CA ASP A 178 -8.22 -13.13 -10.98
C ASP A 178 -8.85 -11.73 -10.79
N LYS A 179 -8.68 -11.13 -9.62
CA LYS A 179 -9.17 -9.78 -9.32
C LYS A 179 -8.02 -8.82 -9.06
N THR A 180 -8.26 -7.55 -9.29
CA THR A 180 -7.25 -6.49 -9.22
C THR A 180 -7.67 -5.40 -8.24
N MET A 181 -6.69 -4.63 -7.79
CA MET A 181 -6.97 -3.44 -6.98
C MET A 181 -7.69 -2.37 -7.81
N TRP A 182 -7.23 -2.17 -9.04
CA TRP A 182 -7.82 -1.21 -9.97
C TRP A 182 -8.16 -1.89 -11.28
N TYR A 183 -9.42 -1.89 -11.64
CA TYR A 183 -9.90 -2.41 -12.92
C TYR A 183 -10.64 -1.33 -13.68
N GLN A 184 -10.14 -0.96 -14.84
CA GLN A 184 -10.72 0.07 -15.65
C GLN A 184 -10.99 -0.47 -17.06
N ILE A 185 -12.27 -0.51 -17.42
CA ILE A 185 -12.71 -0.71 -18.80
C ILE A 185 -13.50 0.54 -19.17
N ALA A 186 -12.86 1.54 -19.72
CA ALA A 186 -13.62 2.62 -20.31
C ALA A 186 -13.74 2.43 -21.82
N SER A 187 -14.89 2.73 -22.33
CA SER A 187 -15.13 2.89 -23.76
C SER A 187 -15.64 4.32 -23.96
N GLY A 188 -14.77 5.27 -24.29
CA GLY A 188 -15.18 6.64 -24.56
C GLY A 188 -14.25 7.69 -23.93
N ASP A 189 -14.61 8.97 -24.08
CA ASP A 189 -13.84 10.13 -23.62
C ASP A 189 -14.14 10.48 -22.13
N TYR A 190 -14.08 9.47 -21.24
CA TYR A 190 -14.33 9.71 -19.82
C TYR A 190 -13.07 10.23 -19.15
N THR A 191 -13.24 11.26 -18.35
CA THR A 191 -12.14 11.84 -17.58
C THR A 191 -12.20 11.33 -16.14
N GLN A 192 -11.24 10.50 -15.79
CA GLN A 192 -10.97 10.05 -14.44
C GLN A 192 -9.61 10.58 -14.03
N ILE A 193 -9.53 11.19 -12.87
CA ILE A 193 -8.30 11.78 -12.35
C ILE A 193 -8.11 11.30 -10.91
N VAL A 194 -6.92 10.77 -10.62
CA VAL A 194 -6.45 10.46 -9.27
C VAL A 194 -5.13 11.18 -9.08
N ASN A 195 -5.11 12.22 -8.24
CA ASN A 195 -3.89 12.96 -8.01
C ASN A 195 -2.87 12.12 -7.26
N ASN A 196 -3.31 11.40 -6.21
CA ASN A 196 -2.42 10.60 -5.38
C ASN A 196 -3.04 9.21 -5.12
N PHE A 197 -2.35 8.15 -5.53
CA PHE A 197 -2.65 6.76 -5.15
C PHE A 197 -1.54 6.26 -4.23
N ILE A 198 -1.86 6.07 -2.95
CA ILE A 198 -0.87 5.81 -1.90
C ILE A 198 -1.20 4.52 -1.18
N VAL A 199 -0.20 3.64 -1.08
CA VAL A 199 -0.20 2.41 -0.30
C VAL A 199 0.97 2.47 0.67
N GLU A 200 0.67 2.50 1.96
CA GLU A 200 1.67 2.66 3.01
C GLU A 200 1.45 1.68 4.16
N ASN A 201 2.51 0.96 4.55
CA ASN A 201 2.48 -0.04 5.62
C ASN A 201 1.39 -1.11 5.42
N CYS A 202 1.17 -1.55 4.19
CA CYS A 202 0.10 -2.47 3.82
C CYS A 202 0.64 -3.84 3.42
N ARG A 203 -0.18 -4.87 3.65
CA ARG A 203 0.12 -6.23 3.21
C ARG A 203 -1.02 -6.73 2.35
N PHE A 204 -0.69 -7.14 1.14
CA PHE A 204 -1.65 -7.70 0.19
C PHE A 204 -1.39 -9.20 0.07
N TYR A 205 -2.40 -9.98 0.38
CA TYR A 205 -2.35 -11.43 0.35
C TYR A 205 -3.26 -12.00 -0.73
N ASN A 206 -2.92 -13.21 -1.17
CA ASN A 206 -3.74 -14.01 -2.09
C ASN A 206 -4.08 -13.28 -3.39
N ILE A 207 -3.25 -12.34 -3.79
CA ILE A 207 -3.43 -11.60 -5.04
C ILE A 207 -3.20 -12.58 -6.19
N GLY A 208 -4.24 -13.28 -6.57
CA GLY A 208 -4.21 -14.16 -7.73
C GLY A 208 -4.46 -13.36 -9.01
N LEU A 209 -3.51 -12.60 -9.46
CA LEU A 209 -3.64 -11.78 -10.65
C LEU A 209 -3.62 -12.66 -11.93
N TYR A 210 -4.76 -12.92 -12.49
CA TYR A 210 -4.86 -13.57 -13.79
C TYR A 210 -4.91 -12.52 -14.90
N LYS A 211 -3.91 -12.52 -15.79
CA LYS A 211 -3.82 -11.64 -16.98
C LYS A 211 -3.95 -10.14 -16.70
N SER A 212 -3.80 -9.70 -15.46
CA SER A 212 -4.00 -8.31 -15.07
C SER A 212 -2.86 -7.84 -14.17
N ALA A 213 -2.64 -6.54 -14.14
CA ALA A 213 -1.77 -5.92 -13.16
C ALA A 213 -2.55 -5.64 -11.87
N PHE A 214 -1.84 -5.40 -10.77
CA PHE A 214 -2.40 -4.88 -9.54
C PHE A 214 -3.15 -3.55 -9.81
N LEU A 215 -2.51 -2.66 -10.61
CA LEU A 215 -3.16 -1.54 -11.24
C LEU A 215 -3.35 -1.85 -12.72
N GLY A 216 -4.47 -2.48 -13.05
CA GLY A 216 -4.82 -2.94 -14.40
C GLY A 216 -5.58 -1.88 -15.18
N LEU A 217 -4.99 -1.44 -16.27
CA LEU A 217 -5.59 -0.45 -17.17
C LEU A 217 -5.94 -1.12 -18.51
N GLY A 218 -7.13 -0.86 -19.00
CA GLY A 218 -7.55 -1.38 -20.31
C GLY A 218 -6.75 -0.77 -21.46
N ASN A 219 -6.61 -1.52 -22.55
CA ASN A 219 -5.69 -1.29 -23.68
C ASN A 219 -5.80 0.06 -24.44
N LYS A 220 -6.62 1.01 -24.02
CA LYS A 220 -6.83 2.24 -24.80
C LYS A 220 -6.89 3.51 -23.95
N GLN A 221 -6.48 3.46 -22.69
CA GLN A 221 -6.72 4.56 -21.78
C GLN A 221 -5.46 5.17 -21.21
N ILE A 222 -5.55 6.44 -20.89
CA ILE A 222 -4.54 7.15 -20.12
C ILE A 222 -4.64 6.64 -18.68
N LEU A 223 -3.51 6.32 -18.07
CA LEU A 223 -3.43 6.08 -16.63
C LEU A 223 -3.99 7.30 -15.92
N PRO A 224 -5.05 7.19 -15.11
CA PRO A 224 -5.67 8.35 -14.50
C PRO A 224 -4.93 8.87 -13.27
N MET A 225 -3.78 8.30 -12.95
CA MET A 225 -3.01 8.58 -11.74
C MET A 225 -1.78 9.44 -12.05
N TYR A 226 -1.55 10.48 -11.24
CA TYR A 226 -0.40 11.38 -11.37
C TYR A 226 0.72 11.08 -10.38
N ASN A 227 0.39 10.57 -9.20
CA ASN A 227 1.35 10.14 -8.21
C ASN A 227 0.96 8.77 -7.66
N ILE A 228 1.84 7.79 -7.80
CA ILE A 228 1.66 6.43 -7.31
C ILE A 228 2.76 6.14 -6.31
N VAL A 229 2.40 5.82 -5.08
CA VAL A 229 3.34 5.51 -4.00
C VAL A 229 3.02 4.15 -3.39
N PHE A 230 4.01 3.27 -3.37
CA PHE A 230 4.03 2.08 -2.54
C PHE A 230 5.21 2.20 -1.58
N ARG A 231 4.94 2.18 -0.28
CA ARG A 231 5.98 2.32 0.73
C ARG A 231 5.75 1.34 1.88
N ASN A 232 6.85 0.72 2.36
CA ASN A 232 6.83 -0.16 3.52
C ASN A 232 5.73 -1.23 3.42
N SER A 233 5.58 -1.83 2.26
CA SER A 233 4.43 -2.68 1.96
C SER A 233 4.84 -4.00 1.33
N THR A 234 4.02 -5.02 1.54
CA THR A 234 4.23 -6.34 0.98
C THR A 234 3.12 -6.72 0.00
N LEU A 235 3.51 -7.25 -1.17
CA LEU A 235 2.60 -7.90 -2.09
C LEU A 235 2.97 -9.38 -2.20
N HIS A 236 2.11 -10.23 -1.68
CA HIS A 236 2.30 -11.69 -1.69
C HIS A 236 1.27 -12.36 -2.59
N VAL A 237 1.75 -12.91 -3.69
CA VAL A 237 0.92 -13.63 -4.67
C VAL A 237 1.05 -15.12 -4.42
N THR A 238 -0.04 -15.78 -4.05
CA THR A 238 -0.02 -17.19 -3.68
C THR A 238 -0.31 -18.15 -4.83
N LYS A 239 -1.02 -17.68 -5.86
CA LYS A 239 -1.34 -18.49 -7.07
C LYS A 239 -1.29 -17.61 -8.32
N ILE A 240 -0.44 -17.98 -9.24
CA ILE A 240 0.04 -17.11 -10.27
C ILE A 240 -0.41 -17.56 -11.64
N ASN A 241 -0.69 -16.56 -12.48
CA ASN A 241 -0.60 -16.69 -13.94
C ASN A 241 -0.16 -15.41 -14.57
N ARG A 242 0.35 -14.45 -14.26
CA ARG A 242 0.81 -13.17 -14.83
C ARG A 242 0.48 -12.02 -13.88
N ALA A 243 1.46 -11.53 -13.21
CA ALA A 243 1.28 -10.42 -12.30
C ALA A 243 2.27 -9.29 -12.57
N ALA A 244 1.79 -8.22 -13.16
CA ALA A 244 2.48 -6.95 -13.16
C ALA A 244 2.01 -6.10 -11.97
N LEU A 245 2.85 -5.21 -11.47
CA LEU A 245 2.38 -4.22 -10.51
C LEU A 245 1.55 -3.15 -11.24
N ILE A 246 2.08 -2.61 -12.30
CA ILE A 246 1.37 -1.65 -13.16
C ILE A 246 1.49 -2.12 -14.60
N ASN A 247 0.35 -2.24 -15.27
CA ASN A 247 0.30 -2.49 -16.69
C ASN A 247 -0.42 -1.34 -17.38
N ASN A 248 0.31 -0.54 -18.10
CA ASN A 248 -0.23 0.47 -18.97
C ASN A 248 0.58 0.54 -20.26
N LEU A 249 0.15 -0.22 -21.25
CA LEU A 249 0.85 -0.37 -22.52
C LEU A 249 0.86 0.90 -23.39
N ASN A 250 0.01 1.90 -23.15
CA ASN A 250 -0.24 2.86 -24.22
C ASN A 250 -0.18 4.35 -23.87
N ARG A 251 -0.47 4.78 -22.66
CA ARG A 251 -0.45 6.22 -22.31
C ARG A 251 -0.29 6.46 -20.81
N ILE A 252 0.77 7.12 -20.44
CA ILE A 252 0.91 7.70 -19.11
C ILE A 252 0.69 9.21 -19.18
N PRO A 253 0.15 9.83 -18.12
CA PRO A 253 0.00 11.26 -18.09
C PRO A 253 1.35 11.96 -18.05
N ASP A 254 1.42 13.17 -18.54
CA ASP A 254 2.54 14.07 -18.25
C ASP A 254 2.67 14.25 -16.74
N ASN A 255 3.90 14.37 -16.25
CA ASN A 255 4.21 14.51 -14.83
C ASN A 255 3.82 13.33 -13.92
N LEU A 256 3.72 12.11 -14.48
CA LEU A 256 3.56 10.92 -13.64
C LEU A 256 4.77 10.75 -12.72
N SER A 257 4.51 10.55 -11.44
CA SER A 257 5.49 10.12 -10.44
C SER A 257 5.14 8.73 -9.93
N VAL A 258 6.10 7.80 -9.95
CA VAL A 258 5.93 6.48 -9.36
C VAL A 258 7.06 6.24 -8.36
N THR A 259 6.70 6.00 -7.11
CA THR A 259 7.64 5.68 -6.02
C THR A 259 7.32 4.33 -5.44
N ILE A 260 8.31 3.43 -5.40
CA ILE A 260 8.23 2.12 -4.76
C ILE A 260 9.45 1.97 -3.88
N GLU A 261 9.22 2.00 -2.58
CA GLU A 261 10.29 2.08 -1.60
C GLU A 261 10.03 1.16 -0.40
N ASN A 262 11.05 0.42 0.01
CA ASN A 262 10.99 -0.48 1.15
C ASN A 262 9.85 -1.51 1.03
N CYS A 263 9.65 -2.08 -0.15
CA CYS A 263 8.58 -3.05 -0.38
C CYS A 263 9.14 -4.46 -0.55
N THR A 264 8.34 -5.45 -0.16
CA THR A 264 8.63 -6.86 -0.39
C THR A 264 7.61 -7.44 -1.37
N PHE A 265 8.10 -8.02 -2.46
CA PHE A 265 7.29 -8.63 -3.51
C PHE A 265 7.56 -10.12 -3.54
N VAL A 266 6.53 -10.92 -3.28
CA VAL A 266 6.67 -12.37 -3.23
C VAL A 266 5.84 -13.02 -4.30
N ASN A 267 6.47 -13.86 -5.10
CA ASN A 267 5.85 -14.62 -6.18
C ASN A 267 5.19 -13.76 -7.28
N LEU A 268 5.53 -12.51 -7.42
CA LEU A 268 5.17 -11.77 -8.62
C LEU A 268 5.89 -12.37 -9.84
N ASN A 269 5.18 -12.58 -10.94
CA ASN A 269 5.70 -13.12 -12.22
C ASN A 269 6.08 -14.61 -12.22
N VAL A 270 5.42 -15.49 -11.51
CA VAL A 270 5.84 -16.91 -11.37
C VAL A 270 5.52 -17.81 -12.53
N GLU A 271 4.49 -17.57 -13.30
CA GLU A 271 4.21 -18.38 -14.49
C GLU A 271 3.71 -17.55 -15.68
N GLY A 272 4.36 -17.66 -16.77
CA GLY A 272 3.89 -17.14 -18.05
C GLY A 272 4.94 -16.32 -18.78
N THR A 273 4.96 -16.53 -20.06
CA THR A 273 5.70 -15.74 -21.01
C THR A 273 5.19 -14.30 -21.02
N ASP A 274 6.06 -13.33 -21.15
CA ASP A 274 5.78 -11.93 -21.42
C ASP A 274 5.20 -11.09 -20.25
N MET A 275 5.60 -11.35 -19.02
CA MET A 275 5.23 -10.48 -17.93
C MET A 275 6.33 -9.52 -17.55
N THR A 276 5.93 -8.29 -17.39
CA THR A 276 6.74 -7.17 -16.97
C THR A 276 6.26 -6.71 -15.62
N PHE A 277 7.15 -6.52 -14.66
CA PHE A 277 6.78 -5.98 -13.35
C PHE A 277 6.17 -4.59 -13.48
N PHE A 278 6.83 -3.74 -14.26
CA PHE A 278 6.28 -2.50 -14.78
C PHE A 278 6.24 -2.52 -16.29
N ASP A 279 5.09 -2.20 -16.83
CA ASP A 279 4.91 -1.95 -18.25
C ASP A 279 4.36 -0.55 -18.46
N LEU A 280 5.28 0.39 -18.61
CA LEU A 280 4.99 1.81 -18.75
C LEU A 280 5.60 2.32 -20.06
N ASP A 281 4.75 2.60 -21.04
CA ASP A 281 5.16 3.29 -22.28
C ASP A 281 4.99 4.81 -22.07
N GLY A 282 6.09 5.44 -21.72
CA GLY A 282 6.19 6.90 -21.57
C GLY A 282 6.56 7.64 -22.82
N SER A 283 6.44 7.02 -24.01
CA SER A 283 6.83 7.64 -25.29
C SER A 283 5.97 8.85 -25.70
N GLY A 284 5.66 9.71 -24.83
CA GLY A 284 4.89 10.94 -25.00
C GLY A 284 4.79 11.75 -23.73
N ALA A 285 5.22 11.17 -22.60
CA ALA A 285 5.23 11.86 -21.32
C ALA A 285 6.50 12.71 -21.18
N THR A 286 6.33 13.97 -20.83
CA THR A 286 7.44 14.93 -20.79
C THR A 286 8.21 14.89 -19.47
N ASN A 287 7.60 14.48 -18.35
CA ASN A 287 8.19 14.57 -17.01
C ASN A 287 7.85 13.35 -16.15
N PHE A 288 8.13 12.14 -16.65
CA PHE A 288 7.93 10.95 -15.85
C PHE A 288 9.08 10.75 -14.86
N ILE A 289 8.76 10.60 -13.59
CA ILE A 289 9.72 10.32 -12.51
C ILE A 289 9.47 8.92 -11.98
N LEU A 290 10.50 8.07 -11.97
CA LEU A 290 10.45 6.73 -11.40
C LEU A 290 11.46 6.58 -10.28
N THR A 291 11.02 6.18 -9.10
CA THR A 291 11.86 5.78 -7.97
C THR A 291 11.52 4.35 -7.57
N VAL A 292 12.50 3.44 -7.66
CA VAL A 292 12.39 2.05 -7.21
C VAL A 292 13.59 1.78 -6.30
N LYS A 293 13.36 1.82 -4.99
CA LYS A 293 14.46 1.83 -4.03
C LYS A 293 14.23 0.88 -2.87
N ASN A 294 15.30 0.19 -2.47
CA ASN A 294 15.33 -0.63 -1.25
C ASN A 294 14.23 -1.71 -1.21
N ASN A 295 13.94 -2.33 -2.34
CA ASN A 295 12.91 -3.35 -2.44
C ASN A 295 13.51 -4.77 -2.49
N LEU A 296 12.73 -5.73 -1.98
CA LEU A 296 13.07 -7.14 -2.02
C LEU A 296 12.10 -7.89 -2.94
N PHE A 297 12.65 -8.57 -3.93
CA PHE A 297 11.91 -9.46 -4.83
C PHE A 297 12.21 -10.91 -4.48
N SER A 298 11.19 -11.71 -4.23
CA SER A 298 11.35 -13.08 -3.79
C SER A 298 10.39 -14.04 -4.48
N GLY A 299 10.81 -15.29 -4.59
CA GLY A 299 10.02 -16.36 -5.21
C GLY A 299 10.85 -17.20 -6.15
N VAL A 300 10.18 -18.10 -6.87
CA VAL A 300 10.80 -18.93 -7.90
C VAL A 300 10.23 -18.49 -9.25
N LEU A 301 11.09 -18.02 -10.13
CA LEU A 301 10.72 -17.70 -11.50
C LEU A 301 11.19 -18.81 -12.43
N THR A 302 10.26 -19.30 -13.21
CA THR A 302 10.53 -20.35 -14.21
C THR A 302 10.56 -19.84 -15.64
N THR A 303 10.34 -18.54 -15.85
CA THR A 303 10.10 -18.00 -17.20
C THR A 303 10.83 -16.72 -17.53
N THR A 304 10.95 -16.52 -18.81
CA THR A 304 11.51 -15.35 -19.47
C THR A 304 10.54 -14.17 -19.35
N GLY A 305 10.84 -13.18 -18.54
CA GLY A 305 10.06 -11.95 -18.44
C GLY A 305 10.95 -10.74 -18.30
N THR A 306 10.51 -9.63 -18.76
CA THR A 306 11.20 -8.35 -18.59
C THR A 306 10.79 -7.75 -17.26
N TRP A 307 11.75 -7.35 -16.43
CA TRP A 307 11.44 -6.72 -15.15
C TRP A 307 10.80 -5.34 -15.34
N LEU A 308 11.45 -4.50 -16.11
CA LEU A 308 10.96 -3.17 -16.41
C LEU A 308 10.87 -2.98 -17.92
N ARG A 309 9.71 -2.63 -18.42
CA ARG A 309 9.55 -2.10 -19.75
C ARG A 309 9.22 -0.62 -19.65
N LEU A 310 10.28 0.18 -19.71
CA LEU A 310 10.22 1.62 -19.53
C LEU A 310 10.61 2.28 -20.87
N LYS A 311 9.64 2.70 -21.63
CA LYS A 311 9.89 3.42 -22.87
C LYS A 311 9.82 4.92 -22.62
N GLY A 312 10.87 5.64 -22.96
CA GLY A 312 10.94 7.10 -22.82
C GLY A 312 11.14 7.62 -21.39
N VAL A 313 11.46 6.75 -20.42
CA VAL A 313 11.71 7.17 -19.02
C VAL A 313 13.17 7.58 -18.87
N THR A 314 13.41 8.88 -18.74
CA THR A 314 14.75 9.46 -18.60
C THR A 314 15.10 9.85 -17.16
N ASN A 315 14.10 10.15 -16.34
CA ASN A 315 14.29 10.53 -14.94
C ASN A 315 13.92 9.35 -14.03
N ARG A 316 14.92 8.52 -13.70
CA ARG A 316 14.73 7.31 -12.92
C ARG A 316 15.82 7.14 -11.86
N THR A 317 15.42 6.67 -10.68
CA THR A 317 16.29 6.26 -9.59
C THR A 317 15.95 4.81 -9.24
N ILE A 318 16.83 3.87 -9.59
CA ILE A 318 16.64 2.44 -9.34
C ILE A 318 17.89 1.98 -8.58
N VAL A 319 17.77 1.86 -7.25
CA VAL A 319 18.91 1.60 -6.37
C VAL A 319 18.53 0.69 -5.21
N ASP A 320 19.50 -0.03 -4.68
CA ASP A 320 19.40 -0.84 -3.47
C ASP A 320 18.27 -1.88 -3.53
N ASN A 321 17.94 -2.38 -4.71
CA ASN A 321 16.94 -3.44 -4.85
C ASN A 321 17.63 -4.81 -4.83
N TYR A 322 16.99 -5.77 -4.18
CA TYR A 322 17.54 -7.12 -4.00
C TYR A 322 16.56 -8.19 -4.48
N TYR A 323 17.08 -9.35 -4.84
CA TYR A 323 16.24 -10.50 -5.14
C TYR A 323 16.81 -11.80 -4.55
N THR A 324 15.93 -12.71 -4.14
CA THR A 324 16.34 -14.01 -3.61
C THR A 324 16.87 -14.92 -4.71
N LYS A 325 17.79 -15.82 -4.34
CA LYS A 325 18.30 -16.87 -5.23
C LYS A 325 17.13 -17.68 -5.82
N GLY A 326 17.14 -17.86 -7.12
CA GLY A 326 16.05 -18.53 -7.84
C GLY A 326 14.99 -17.56 -8.38
N PHE A 327 14.99 -16.30 -7.97
CA PHE A 327 14.20 -15.26 -8.60
C PHE A 327 15.04 -14.64 -9.73
N ALA A 328 14.87 -15.14 -10.95
CA ALA A 328 15.63 -14.64 -12.09
C ALA A 328 14.69 -14.24 -13.22
N LEU A 329 14.69 -12.95 -13.56
CA LEU A 329 14.18 -12.48 -14.83
C LEU A 329 15.32 -12.48 -15.83
N THR A 330 15.06 -12.91 -17.06
CA THR A 330 16.10 -12.99 -18.10
C THR A 330 16.49 -11.62 -18.65
N ASP A 331 15.60 -10.66 -18.56
CA ASP A 331 15.84 -9.28 -18.95
C ASP A 331 15.30 -8.33 -17.88
N TRP A 332 16.19 -7.63 -17.23
CA TRP A 332 15.82 -6.64 -16.22
C TRP A 332 15.34 -5.32 -16.83
N GLY A 333 15.56 -5.08 -18.10
CA GLY A 333 15.21 -3.84 -18.79
C GLY A 333 15.94 -2.60 -18.26
N VAL A 334 17.04 -2.81 -17.53
CA VAL A 334 17.89 -1.78 -16.91
C VAL A 334 19.36 -2.17 -17.06
N GLU A 335 20.26 -1.25 -16.84
CA GLU A 335 21.70 -1.45 -17.06
C GLU A 335 22.53 -1.09 -15.82
N GLY A 336 23.69 -1.72 -15.72
CA GLY A 336 24.71 -1.36 -14.72
C GLY A 336 24.19 -1.44 -13.27
N ASN A 337 24.31 -0.36 -12.53
CA ASN A 337 23.95 -0.28 -11.10
C ASN A 337 22.42 -0.30 -10.83
N GLU A 338 21.61 -0.23 -11.87
CA GLU A 338 20.16 -0.33 -11.73
C GLU A 338 19.68 -1.79 -11.58
N ILE A 339 20.52 -2.77 -11.92
CA ILE A 339 20.19 -4.19 -11.83
C ILE A 339 20.09 -4.57 -10.35
N PRO A 340 18.99 -5.18 -9.90
CA PRO A 340 18.87 -5.64 -8.53
C PRO A 340 19.97 -6.63 -8.14
N VAL A 341 20.38 -6.59 -6.88
CA VAL A 341 21.45 -7.44 -6.34
C VAL A 341 20.91 -8.83 -6.00
N ALA A 342 21.58 -9.87 -6.48
CA ALA A 342 21.25 -11.24 -6.11
C ALA A 342 21.70 -11.55 -4.68
N THR A 343 20.80 -12.06 -3.84
CA THR A 343 21.19 -12.65 -2.57
C THR A 343 21.66 -14.11 -2.78
N ILE A 344 22.41 -14.63 -1.83
CA ILE A 344 22.80 -16.03 -1.85
C ILE A 344 21.71 -16.97 -1.35
N LEU A 345 20.69 -16.45 -0.70
CA LEU A 345 19.59 -17.18 -0.06
C LEU A 345 18.39 -17.32 -0.99
N THR A 346 17.80 -18.48 -0.99
CA THR A 346 16.47 -18.72 -1.59
C THR A 346 15.38 -18.10 -0.71
N MET A 347 14.15 -18.05 -1.22
CA MET A 347 12.99 -17.58 -0.46
C MET A 347 12.81 -18.38 0.86
N ASP A 348 12.91 -19.70 0.80
CA ASP A 348 12.73 -20.57 1.96
C ASP A 348 13.90 -20.49 2.96
N GLU A 349 15.09 -20.15 2.50
CA GLU A 349 16.25 -19.92 3.38
C GLU A 349 16.16 -18.55 4.07
N LEU A 350 15.60 -17.55 3.40
CA LEU A 350 15.51 -16.18 3.91
C LEU A 350 14.36 -16.00 4.91
N PHE A 351 13.16 -16.53 4.61
CA PHE A 351 11.95 -16.28 5.39
C PHE A 351 11.54 -17.46 6.28
N GLN A 352 10.83 -17.20 7.38
CA GLN A 352 10.39 -18.19 8.36
C GLN A 352 9.43 -19.22 7.76
N ASN A 353 8.34 -18.79 7.14
CA ASN A 353 7.35 -19.65 6.51
C ASN A 353 6.64 -18.93 5.35
N PRO A 354 7.32 -18.72 4.22
CA PRO A 354 6.78 -17.90 3.14
C PRO A 354 5.53 -18.50 2.49
N THR A 355 5.33 -19.80 2.54
CA THR A 355 4.12 -20.45 2.02
C THR A 355 2.86 -20.11 2.81
N GLU A 356 3.01 -19.87 4.11
CA GLU A 356 1.92 -19.45 5.00
C GLU A 356 1.88 -17.93 5.19
N GLY A 357 2.73 -17.19 4.49
CA GLY A 357 2.75 -15.72 4.52
C GLY A 357 3.61 -15.12 5.63
N ASP A 358 4.36 -15.93 6.41
CA ASP A 358 5.34 -15.42 7.36
C ASP A 358 6.68 -15.15 6.67
N LEU A 359 6.87 -13.90 6.32
CA LEU A 359 8.07 -13.40 5.65
C LEU A 359 9.09 -12.81 6.63
N THR A 360 8.98 -13.11 7.93
CA THR A 360 9.99 -12.72 8.92
C THR A 360 11.35 -13.28 8.53
N ILE A 361 12.36 -12.43 8.50
CA ILE A 361 13.72 -12.84 8.07
C ILE A 361 14.37 -13.72 9.15
N LYS A 362 14.78 -14.94 8.75
CA LYS A 362 15.43 -15.92 9.64
C LYS A 362 16.84 -15.51 10.05
N ASP A 363 17.64 -15.13 9.05
CA ASP A 363 19.05 -14.83 9.25
C ASP A 363 19.27 -13.32 9.42
N LYS A 364 19.47 -12.93 10.68
CA LYS A 364 19.75 -11.53 11.05
C LYS A 364 21.14 -11.05 10.63
N ASN A 365 22.00 -11.95 10.16
CA ASN A 365 23.30 -11.60 9.56
C ASN A 365 23.21 -11.46 8.04
N SER A 366 22.10 -11.80 7.44
CA SER A 366 21.90 -11.64 6.00
C SER A 366 22.04 -10.18 5.58
N GLU A 367 22.50 -9.97 4.37
CA GLU A 367 22.60 -8.63 3.78
C GLU A 367 21.25 -7.91 3.71
N VAL A 368 20.18 -8.68 3.45
CA VAL A 368 18.80 -8.18 3.44
C VAL A 368 18.42 -7.61 4.81
N TYR A 369 18.72 -8.32 5.89
CA TYR A 369 18.41 -7.87 7.25
C TYR A 369 19.27 -6.67 7.66
N THR A 370 20.59 -6.78 7.50
CA THR A 370 21.54 -5.75 7.96
C THR A 370 21.42 -4.43 7.23
N LYS A 371 21.05 -4.47 5.95
CA LYS A 371 20.77 -3.29 5.12
C LYS A 371 19.29 -2.84 5.18
N ARG A 372 18.44 -3.57 5.90
CA ARG A 372 17.01 -3.30 6.03
C ARG A 372 16.30 -3.22 4.68
N ILE A 373 16.55 -4.22 3.82
CA ILE A 373 15.99 -4.29 2.47
C ILE A 373 14.58 -4.88 2.50
N GLY A 374 13.64 -4.22 1.83
CA GLY A 374 12.24 -4.64 1.74
C GLY A 374 11.35 -4.03 2.83
N ASP A 375 10.19 -4.63 3.03
CA ASP A 375 9.20 -4.15 4.00
C ASP A 375 9.71 -4.27 5.43
N PRO A 376 9.79 -3.16 6.19
CA PRO A 376 10.26 -3.15 7.58
C PRO A 376 9.48 -4.07 8.51
N HIS A 377 8.23 -4.41 8.16
CA HIS A 377 7.40 -5.33 8.95
C HIS A 377 8.08 -6.68 9.19
N TRP A 378 8.90 -7.15 8.26
CA TRP A 378 9.56 -8.45 8.30
C TRP A 378 10.99 -8.43 8.87
N ILE A 379 11.50 -7.24 9.14
CA ILE A 379 12.87 -7.00 9.62
C ILE A 379 12.81 -6.74 11.14
N ARG A 380 12.57 -7.80 11.91
CA ARG A 380 12.38 -7.74 13.37
C ARG A 380 13.50 -8.42 14.14
#